data_59169d88ca8c068a79ddfc001d61fda1
#
_entry.id   59169d88ca8c068a79ddfc001d61fda1
#
_cell.length_a   1.000
_cell.length_b   1.000
_cell.length_c   1.000
_cell.angle_alpha   90.00
_cell.angle_beta   90.00
_cell.angle_gamma   90.00
#
_symmetry.space_group_name_H-M   'P 1'
#
loop_
_entity.id
_entity.type
_entity.pdbx_description
1 polymer ?
#
loop_
_entity_poly.entity_id
_entity_poly.type
_entity_poly.pdbx_seq_one_letter_code
_entity_poly.pdbx_strand_id
1 'polypeptide(L)'
;LDLHDPIMTLEDIVECQLEDVDLLLSSLCDIYDNPEDFEDDEDIMAHEDSRHAFHLLWQQLLDNCAERAEAYEPAFSQMATVKYFEEQLADLDTDICVHYANSSAVRLACIYAQHYVWCNRGVNGIEGSLSTAAGFSLATDALTVCVIGDLSFFYDQNALWNSCIGGNLRIVLLNNKGGGIFRQLKGLDKSPVANSFVSAHHETTAQGICTQNDIGYISAKDMNEMQIGIVTLLTRETDRPMVLEVFTDAEEDMKAMADYFVSLT
;
A
#
# COMPACT_ATOMS: atom_id res chain seq x y z
N LEU A 1 -32.76 -1.88 0.57
CA LEU A 1 -31.35 -2.21 0.84
C LEU A 1 -31.31 -3.58 1.48
N ASP A 2 -30.62 -4.54 0.88
CA ASP A 2 -30.36 -5.82 1.53
C ASP A 2 -29.28 -5.58 2.60
N LEU A 3 -29.70 -5.63 3.86
CA LEU A 3 -28.80 -5.49 5.00
C LEU A 3 -28.06 -6.80 5.21
N HIS A 4 -26.75 -6.71 5.29
CA HIS A 4 -25.89 -7.86 5.50
C HIS A 4 -25.18 -7.74 6.85
N ASP A 5 -25.47 -8.68 7.75
CA ASP A 5 -24.81 -8.80 9.05
C ASP A 5 -23.78 -9.95 9.04
N PRO A 6 -22.53 -9.70 8.62
CA PRO A 6 -21.50 -10.74 8.52
C PRO A 6 -21.02 -11.25 9.88
N ILE A 7 -21.28 -10.51 10.96
CA ILE A 7 -20.81 -10.81 12.32
C ILE A 7 -21.94 -11.41 13.18
N MET A 8 -23.19 -11.31 12.71
CA MET A 8 -24.41 -11.75 13.43
C MET A 8 -24.59 -11.06 14.80
N THR A 9 -24.19 -9.79 14.90
CA THR A 9 -24.28 -8.97 16.09
C THR A 9 -24.92 -7.61 15.83
N LEU A 10 -25.63 -7.49 14.71
CA LEU A 10 -26.34 -6.26 14.36
C LEU A 10 -27.52 -6.07 15.32
N GLU A 11 -27.46 -5.03 16.15
CA GLU A 11 -28.51 -4.70 17.11
C GLU A 11 -29.42 -3.60 16.57
N ASP A 12 -28.79 -2.54 15.99
CA ASP A 12 -29.52 -1.37 15.50
C ASP A 12 -29.07 -0.95 14.11
N ILE A 13 -30.00 -0.34 13.37
CA ILE A 13 -29.77 0.20 12.03
C ILE A 13 -30.22 1.65 12.03
N VAL A 14 -29.29 2.54 11.69
CA VAL A 14 -29.58 3.95 11.53
C VAL A 14 -29.49 4.33 10.06
N GLU A 15 -30.60 4.75 9.48
CA GLU A 15 -30.65 5.29 8.12
C GLU A 15 -30.42 6.80 8.16
N CYS A 16 -29.35 7.28 7.55
CA CYS A 16 -29.07 8.71 7.43
C CYS A 16 -28.49 9.04 6.05
N GLN A 17 -28.50 10.32 5.67
CA GLN A 17 -27.79 10.80 4.50
C GLN A 17 -26.30 10.92 4.83
N LEU A 18 -25.43 10.85 3.80
CA LEU A 18 -23.97 10.89 3.99
C LEU A 18 -23.50 12.19 4.67
N GLU A 19 -24.13 13.30 4.35
CA GLU A 19 -23.88 14.63 4.94
C GLU A 19 -24.26 14.75 6.41
N ASP A 20 -25.09 13.83 6.94
CA ASP A 20 -25.55 13.84 8.33
C ASP A 20 -24.74 12.88 9.23
N VAL A 21 -23.77 12.13 8.67
CA VAL A 21 -23.00 11.11 9.41
C VAL A 21 -22.19 11.73 10.56
N ASP A 22 -21.60 12.89 10.36
CA ASP A 22 -20.82 13.59 11.40
C ASP A 22 -21.68 14.04 12.56
N LEU A 23 -22.90 14.54 12.28
CA LEU A 23 -23.88 14.90 13.29
C LEU A 23 -24.37 13.68 14.06
N LEU A 24 -24.62 12.57 13.35
CA LEU A 24 -25.00 11.31 13.97
C LEU A 24 -23.90 10.78 14.90
N LEU A 25 -22.65 10.76 14.44
CA LEU A 25 -21.53 10.32 15.26
C LEU A 25 -21.30 11.21 16.47
N SER A 26 -21.43 12.54 16.33
CA SER A 26 -21.35 13.48 17.45
C SER A 26 -22.47 13.23 18.46
N SER A 27 -23.70 13.00 18.00
CA SER A 27 -24.83 12.69 18.89
C SER A 27 -24.65 11.37 19.63
N LEU A 28 -24.06 10.36 18.98
CA LEU A 28 -23.72 9.09 19.64
C LEU A 28 -22.64 9.28 20.72
N CYS A 29 -21.61 10.10 20.44
CA CYS A 29 -20.60 10.45 21.44
C CYS A 29 -21.23 11.18 22.65
N ASP A 30 -22.13 12.16 22.38
CA ASP A 30 -22.81 12.89 23.43
C ASP A 30 -23.70 11.99 24.32
N ILE A 31 -24.35 10.98 23.72
CA ILE A 31 -25.14 9.98 24.46
C ILE A 31 -24.21 9.13 25.35
N TYR A 32 -23.09 8.64 24.79
CA TYR A 32 -22.13 7.83 25.54
C TYR A 32 -21.39 8.59 26.64
N ASP A 33 -21.22 9.90 26.47
CA ASP A 33 -20.51 10.76 27.42
C ASP A 33 -21.44 11.48 28.40
N ASN A 34 -22.79 11.23 28.31
CA ASN A 34 -23.74 11.89 29.18
C ASN A 34 -23.84 11.18 30.55
N PRO A 35 -23.46 11.88 31.64
CA PRO A 35 -23.50 11.30 32.99
C PRO A 35 -24.91 10.91 33.46
N GLU A 36 -25.97 11.47 32.84
CA GLU A 36 -27.38 11.20 33.24
C GLU A 36 -27.83 9.76 32.91
N ASP A 37 -27.06 9.01 32.08
CA ASP A 37 -27.35 7.63 31.71
C ASP A 37 -26.80 6.62 32.75
N PHE A 38 -26.04 7.06 33.74
CA PHE A 38 -25.50 6.22 34.80
C PHE A 38 -26.29 6.42 36.09
N GLU A 39 -26.59 5.33 36.81
CA GLU A 39 -27.45 5.34 38.00
C GLU A 39 -26.79 5.99 39.23
N ASP A 40 -25.43 6.05 39.25
CA ASP A 40 -24.66 6.69 40.32
C ASP A 40 -23.25 7.12 39.91
N ASP A 41 -22.58 7.93 40.74
CA ASP A 41 -21.21 8.41 40.52
C ASP A 41 -20.16 7.29 40.45
N GLU A 42 -20.41 6.15 41.07
CA GLU A 42 -19.50 5.00 41.14
C GLU A 42 -19.49 4.28 39.78
N ASP A 43 -20.66 4.17 39.13
CA ASP A 43 -20.81 3.61 37.79
C ASP A 43 -20.14 4.50 36.70
N ILE A 44 -20.27 5.82 36.83
CA ILE A 44 -19.60 6.79 35.92
C ILE A 44 -18.06 6.61 36.00
N MET A 45 -17.51 6.62 37.21
CA MET A 45 -16.07 6.46 37.46
C MET A 45 -15.57 5.11 36.94
N ALA A 46 -16.29 4.03 37.18
CA ALA A 46 -15.91 2.70 36.69
C ALA A 46 -15.90 2.61 35.15
N HIS A 47 -16.85 3.28 34.48
CA HIS A 47 -16.92 3.33 33.03
C HIS A 47 -15.77 4.16 32.43
N GLU A 48 -15.47 5.32 33.01
CA GLU A 48 -14.34 6.16 32.57
C GLU A 48 -13.00 5.44 32.79
N ASP A 49 -12.79 4.79 33.92
CA ASP A 49 -11.59 3.99 34.20
C ASP A 49 -11.44 2.83 33.22
N SER A 50 -12.53 2.17 32.86
CA SER A 50 -12.53 1.08 31.89
C SER A 50 -12.18 1.56 30.46
N ARG A 51 -12.74 2.70 30.03
CA ARG A 51 -12.42 3.31 28.72
C ARG A 51 -10.97 3.76 28.67
N HIS A 52 -10.50 4.40 29.74
CA HIS A 52 -9.11 4.83 29.85
C HIS A 52 -8.14 3.65 29.82
N ALA A 53 -8.42 2.60 30.56
CA ALA A 53 -7.62 1.37 30.57
C ALA A 53 -7.58 0.69 29.19
N PHE A 54 -8.72 0.64 28.48
CA PHE A 54 -8.80 0.12 27.12
C PHE A 54 -7.98 0.95 26.13
N HIS A 55 -8.07 2.28 26.21
CA HIS A 55 -7.28 3.19 25.38
C HIS A 55 -5.78 3.00 25.62
N LEU A 56 -5.33 2.96 26.86
CA LEU A 56 -3.92 2.74 27.20
C LEU A 56 -3.42 1.39 26.71
N LEU A 57 -4.23 0.33 26.84
CA LEU A 57 -3.87 -1.00 26.34
C LEU A 57 -3.67 -1.00 24.82
N TRP A 58 -4.57 -0.37 24.08
CA TRP A 58 -4.44 -0.24 22.62
C TRP A 58 -3.23 0.60 22.24
N GLN A 59 -2.98 1.69 22.94
CA GLN A 59 -1.83 2.55 22.67
C GLN A 59 -0.52 1.78 22.87
N GLN A 60 -0.39 1.06 24.00
CA GLN A 60 0.78 0.21 24.25
C GLN A 60 0.96 -0.88 23.20
N LEU A 61 -0.14 -1.51 22.76
CA LEU A 61 -0.08 -2.53 21.70
C LEU A 61 0.40 -1.94 20.39
N LEU A 62 -0.15 -0.78 20.00
CA LEU A 62 0.24 -0.09 18.74
C LEU A 62 1.69 0.38 18.77
N ASP A 63 2.15 0.95 19.89
CA ASP A 63 3.53 1.37 20.09
C ASP A 63 4.49 0.17 19.97
N ASN A 64 4.19 -0.94 20.64
CA ASN A 64 4.97 -2.17 20.52
C ASN A 64 4.99 -2.73 19.09
N CYS A 65 3.85 -2.70 18.39
CA CYS A 65 3.79 -3.12 16.98
C CYS A 65 4.63 -2.21 16.08
N ALA A 66 4.58 -0.89 16.31
CA ALA A 66 5.36 0.08 15.54
C ALA A 66 6.87 -0.14 15.73
N GLU A 67 7.33 -0.28 16.98
CA GLU A 67 8.75 -0.58 17.27
C GLU A 67 9.23 -1.87 16.60
N ARG A 68 8.42 -2.92 16.64
CA ARG A 68 8.76 -4.21 16.01
C ARG A 68 8.72 -4.13 14.49
N ALA A 69 7.79 -3.38 13.91
CA ALA A 69 7.69 -3.15 12.48
C ALA A 69 8.93 -2.40 11.95
N GLU A 70 9.39 -1.37 12.68
CA GLU A 70 10.60 -0.62 12.37
C GLU A 70 11.86 -1.50 12.47
N ALA A 71 11.95 -2.31 13.52
CA ALA A 71 13.09 -3.20 13.76
C ALA A 71 13.16 -4.40 12.81
N TYR A 72 12.06 -4.74 12.11
CA TYR A 72 12.04 -5.88 11.21
C TYR A 72 12.84 -5.62 9.93
N GLU A 73 13.83 -6.46 9.68
CA GLU A 73 14.67 -6.40 8.47
C GLU A 73 14.30 -7.53 7.51
N PRO A 74 13.47 -7.26 6.48
CA PRO A 74 13.07 -8.28 5.52
C PRO A 74 14.25 -8.69 4.63
N ALA A 75 14.34 -9.98 4.32
CA ALA A 75 15.18 -10.47 3.22
C ALA A 75 14.77 -9.83 1.90
N PHE A 76 15.63 -9.91 0.87
CA PHE A 76 15.33 -9.35 -0.46
C PHE A 76 13.96 -9.81 -0.97
N SER A 77 13.05 -8.86 -1.12
CA SER A 77 11.63 -9.06 -1.41
C SER A 77 10.98 -7.73 -1.82
N GLN A 78 9.73 -7.76 -2.24
CA GLN A 78 8.93 -6.54 -2.42
C GLN A 78 8.84 -5.73 -1.12
N MET A 79 8.76 -6.40 0.03
CA MET A 79 8.73 -5.76 1.34
C MET A 79 10.03 -4.99 1.64
N ALA A 80 11.19 -5.61 1.41
CA ALA A 80 12.49 -4.94 1.54
C ALA A 80 12.62 -3.74 0.59
N THR A 81 12.10 -3.89 -0.63
CA THR A 81 12.10 -2.82 -1.63
C THR A 81 11.30 -1.61 -1.17
N VAL A 82 10.09 -1.82 -0.67
CA VAL A 82 9.24 -0.72 -0.20
C VAL A 82 9.79 -0.12 1.09
N LYS A 83 10.24 -0.93 2.05
CA LYS A 83 10.90 -0.41 3.27
C LYS A 83 12.05 0.52 2.93
N TYR A 84 13.01 0.06 2.13
CA TYR A 84 14.16 0.88 1.75
C TYR A 84 13.77 2.12 0.94
N PHE A 85 12.79 2.01 0.05
CA PHE A 85 12.27 3.14 -0.70
C PHE A 85 11.71 4.22 0.24
N GLU A 86 10.87 3.87 1.21
CA GLU A 86 10.29 4.80 2.18
C GLU A 86 11.38 5.44 3.08
N GLU A 87 12.38 4.68 3.50
CA GLU A 87 13.53 5.20 4.25
C GLU A 87 14.28 6.27 3.43
N GLN A 88 14.49 6.04 2.13
CA GLN A 88 15.17 7.01 1.26
C GLN A 88 14.31 8.26 1.00
N LEU A 89 12.98 8.16 1.04
CA LEU A 89 12.11 9.32 0.89
C LEU A 89 12.23 10.29 2.07
N ALA A 90 12.42 9.80 3.27
CA ALA A 90 12.52 10.61 4.49
C ALA A 90 13.75 11.57 4.44
N ASP A 91 14.78 11.21 3.69
CA ASP A 91 16.02 11.97 3.56
C ASP A 91 16.02 12.96 2.37
N LEU A 92 14.94 12.96 1.55
CA LEU A 92 14.86 13.82 0.37
C LEU A 92 14.32 15.23 0.73
N ASP A 93 15.06 16.24 0.36
CA ASP A 93 14.64 17.66 0.43
C ASP A 93 14.02 18.11 -0.92
N THR A 94 12.94 17.43 -1.33
CA THR A 94 12.26 17.67 -2.60
C THR A 94 10.77 17.39 -2.45
N ASP A 95 9.93 18.21 -3.09
CA ASP A 95 8.50 17.95 -3.18
C ASP A 95 8.26 16.64 -3.93
N ILE A 96 7.64 15.68 -3.27
CA ILE A 96 7.39 14.36 -3.80
C ILE A 96 5.94 13.93 -3.62
N CYS A 97 5.39 13.30 -4.63
CA CYS A 97 4.06 12.69 -4.61
C CYS A 97 4.19 11.20 -4.90
N VAL A 98 3.74 10.36 -3.99
CA VAL A 98 3.86 8.91 -4.13
C VAL A 98 2.50 8.28 -4.39
N HIS A 99 2.40 7.57 -5.52
CA HIS A 99 1.26 6.78 -5.93
C HIS A 99 1.57 5.31 -5.71
N TYR A 100 0.77 4.63 -4.90
CA TYR A 100 0.84 3.19 -4.74
C TYR A 100 -0.28 2.52 -5.52
N ALA A 101 0.07 1.58 -6.39
CA ALA A 101 -0.93 0.78 -7.08
C ALA A 101 -1.64 -0.16 -6.09
N ASN A 102 -2.85 -0.53 -6.45
CA ASN A 102 -3.66 -1.45 -5.67
C ASN A 102 -2.97 -2.82 -5.50
N SER A 103 -3.47 -3.66 -4.58
CA SER A 103 -2.96 -4.99 -4.23
C SER A 103 -1.73 -4.93 -3.29
N SER A 104 -0.63 -5.64 -3.59
CA SER A 104 0.53 -5.76 -2.70
C SER A 104 1.21 -4.41 -2.43
N ALA A 105 1.35 -3.57 -3.45
CA ALA A 105 2.05 -2.29 -3.32
C ALA A 105 1.44 -1.40 -2.23
N VAL A 106 0.13 -1.11 -2.27
CA VAL A 106 -0.51 -0.27 -1.25
C VAL A 106 -0.54 -0.92 0.13
N ARG A 107 -0.55 -2.25 0.22
CA ARG A 107 -0.50 -2.94 1.51
C ARG A 107 0.87 -2.78 2.19
N LEU A 108 1.94 -2.78 1.42
CA LEU A 108 3.28 -2.48 1.92
C LEU A 108 3.39 -1.00 2.32
N ALA A 109 2.77 -0.09 1.57
CA ALA A 109 2.66 1.31 1.98
C ALA A 109 1.95 1.48 3.32
N CYS A 110 0.88 0.71 3.59
CA CYS A 110 0.20 0.74 4.90
C CYS A 110 1.10 0.32 6.08
N ILE A 111 2.24 -0.33 5.82
CA ILE A 111 3.21 -0.72 6.84
C ILE A 111 4.27 0.38 7.02
N TYR A 112 4.79 0.93 5.92
CA TYR A 112 6.01 1.73 5.94
C TYR A 112 5.83 3.21 5.61
N ALA A 113 4.78 3.60 4.85
CA ALA A 113 4.61 4.98 4.45
C ALA A 113 4.14 5.87 5.61
N GLN A 114 4.84 6.99 5.82
CA GLN A 114 4.53 8.00 6.84
C GLN A 114 4.11 9.35 6.23
N HIS A 115 3.73 9.35 4.96
CA HIS A 115 3.30 10.52 4.20
C HIS A 115 1.94 10.25 3.53
N TYR A 116 1.39 11.27 2.85
CA TYR A 116 0.15 11.08 2.10
C TYR A 116 0.38 10.17 0.89
N VAL A 117 -0.40 9.09 0.81
CA VAL A 117 -0.33 8.09 -0.26
C VAL A 117 -1.50 8.25 -1.21
N TRP A 118 -1.21 8.39 -2.49
CA TRP A 118 -2.21 8.36 -3.56
C TRP A 118 -2.45 6.92 -4.02
N CYS A 119 -3.70 6.49 -4.06
CA CYS A 119 -4.04 5.13 -4.51
C CYS A 119 -5.43 5.07 -5.13
N ASN A 120 -5.56 4.34 -6.23
CA ASN A 120 -6.83 4.08 -6.88
C ASN A 120 -7.60 2.98 -6.14
N ARG A 121 -8.29 3.34 -5.04
CA ARG A 121 -9.01 2.38 -4.15
C ARG A 121 -10.53 2.46 -4.24
N GLY A 122 -11.08 3.37 -5.01
CA GLY A 122 -12.54 3.51 -5.18
C GLY A 122 -13.20 2.28 -5.82
N VAL A 123 -12.44 1.59 -6.69
CA VAL A 123 -12.80 0.29 -7.26
C VAL A 123 -11.68 -0.69 -6.97
N ASN A 124 -12.03 -1.94 -6.68
CA ASN A 124 -11.06 -2.96 -6.29
C ASN A 124 -10.39 -3.63 -7.52
N GLY A 125 -9.83 -2.82 -8.44
CA GLY A 125 -9.10 -3.23 -9.63
C GLY A 125 -7.60 -2.97 -9.50
N ILE A 126 -6.81 -3.46 -10.45
CA ILE A 126 -5.35 -3.24 -10.52
C ILE A 126 -4.92 -2.43 -11.73
N GLU A 127 -5.85 -2.09 -12.60
CA GLU A 127 -5.67 -1.24 -13.78
C GLU A 127 -5.73 0.26 -13.42
N GLY A 128 -5.20 1.11 -14.31
CA GLY A 128 -5.32 2.56 -14.25
C GLY A 128 -4.40 3.29 -13.26
N SER A 129 -3.64 2.59 -12.44
CA SER A 129 -2.76 3.22 -11.45
C SER A 129 -1.58 3.95 -12.09
N LEU A 130 -0.97 3.36 -13.12
CA LEU A 130 0.13 3.98 -13.86
C LEU A 130 -0.35 5.20 -14.66
N SER A 131 -1.51 5.10 -15.31
CA SER A 131 -2.13 6.20 -16.05
C SER A 131 -2.47 7.37 -15.12
N THR A 132 -2.95 7.09 -13.91
CA THR A 132 -3.22 8.12 -12.91
C THR A 132 -1.94 8.84 -12.48
N ALA A 133 -0.87 8.10 -12.15
CA ALA A 133 0.41 8.69 -11.79
C ALA A 133 1.04 9.48 -12.94
N ALA A 134 0.99 8.95 -14.17
CA ALA A 134 1.47 9.64 -15.36
C ALA A 134 0.68 10.94 -15.64
N GLY A 135 -0.65 10.89 -15.50
CA GLY A 135 -1.49 12.09 -15.63
C GLY A 135 -1.21 13.12 -14.53
N PHE A 136 -0.98 12.67 -13.29
CA PHE A 136 -0.62 13.54 -12.18
C PHE A 136 0.72 14.23 -12.42
N SER A 137 1.74 13.51 -12.92
CA SER A 137 3.06 14.09 -13.21
C SER A 137 3.03 15.22 -14.27
N LEU A 138 1.99 15.26 -15.11
CA LEU A 138 1.79 16.35 -16.06
C LEU A 138 1.20 17.62 -15.42
N ALA A 139 0.63 17.50 -14.24
CA ALA A 139 -0.06 18.58 -13.53
C ALA A 139 0.76 19.19 -12.38
N THR A 140 1.97 18.68 -12.14
CA THR A 140 2.86 19.13 -11.06
C THR A 140 4.32 19.10 -11.49
N ASP A 141 5.12 19.98 -10.89
CA ASP A 141 6.59 19.95 -11.01
C ASP A 141 7.23 19.03 -9.95
N ALA A 142 6.46 18.55 -8.97
CA ALA A 142 6.94 17.63 -7.94
C ALA A 142 7.38 16.28 -8.55
N LEU A 143 8.35 15.65 -7.93
CA LEU A 143 8.74 14.28 -8.28
C LEU A 143 7.57 13.34 -8.02
N THR A 144 7.05 12.71 -9.05
CA THR A 144 5.92 11.78 -8.96
C THR A 144 6.44 10.35 -9.04
N VAL A 145 6.32 9.58 -7.97
CA VAL A 145 6.74 8.18 -7.93
C VAL A 145 5.53 7.26 -7.94
N CYS A 146 5.54 6.27 -8.81
CA CYS A 146 4.53 5.20 -8.87
C CYS A 146 5.16 3.88 -8.44
N VAL A 147 4.74 3.33 -7.30
CA VAL A 147 5.10 1.99 -6.85
C VAL A 147 4.01 1.02 -7.28
N ILE A 148 4.35 0.07 -8.15
CA ILE A 148 3.36 -0.72 -8.89
C ILE A 148 3.82 -2.17 -9.08
N GLY A 149 2.89 -3.11 -8.96
CA GLY A 149 3.15 -4.52 -9.29
C GLY A 149 3.14 -4.77 -10.80
N ASP A 150 3.74 -5.87 -11.21
CA ASP A 150 3.95 -6.27 -12.61
C ASP A 150 2.64 -6.38 -13.41
N LEU A 151 1.66 -7.10 -12.93
CA LEU A 151 0.38 -7.24 -13.64
C LEU A 151 -0.32 -5.89 -13.81
N SER A 152 -0.32 -5.05 -12.78
CA SER A 152 -0.90 -3.71 -12.83
C SER A 152 -0.17 -2.83 -13.86
N PHE A 153 1.16 -2.90 -13.88
CA PHE A 153 2.00 -2.19 -14.85
C PHE A 153 1.69 -2.62 -16.28
N PHE A 154 1.68 -3.94 -16.56
CA PHE A 154 1.45 -4.45 -17.91
C PHE A 154 0.02 -4.22 -18.41
N TYR A 155 -0.98 -4.20 -17.52
CA TYR A 155 -2.35 -3.83 -17.89
C TYR A 155 -2.50 -2.36 -18.28
N ASP A 156 -1.64 -1.48 -17.77
CA ASP A 156 -1.72 -0.03 -17.93
C ASP A 156 -0.48 0.57 -18.63
N GLN A 157 0.34 -0.26 -19.27
CA GLN A 157 1.58 0.13 -19.95
C GLN A 157 1.39 1.18 -21.07
N ASN A 158 0.17 1.31 -21.59
CA ASN A 158 -0.18 2.32 -22.57
C ASN A 158 -0.04 3.77 -22.03
N ALA A 159 0.02 3.98 -20.73
CA ALA A 159 0.32 5.28 -20.15
C ALA A 159 1.69 5.82 -20.60
N LEU A 160 2.64 4.93 -20.91
CA LEU A 160 4.03 5.26 -21.19
C LEU A 160 4.35 5.68 -22.62
N TRP A 161 3.42 5.54 -23.55
CA TRP A 161 3.63 6.00 -24.94
C TRP A 161 3.41 7.52 -25.12
N ASN A 162 2.90 8.18 -24.08
CA ASN A 162 2.64 9.60 -24.11
C ASN A 162 3.95 10.40 -24.07
N SER A 163 4.25 11.10 -25.17
CA SER A 163 5.48 11.89 -25.30
C SER A 163 5.52 13.15 -24.42
N CYS A 164 4.43 13.49 -23.74
CA CYS A 164 4.38 14.66 -22.83
C CYS A 164 4.87 14.36 -21.43
N ILE A 165 4.98 13.08 -21.02
CA ILE A 165 5.49 12.71 -19.69
C ILE A 165 6.99 13.00 -19.61
N GLY A 166 7.40 13.68 -18.52
CA GLY A 166 8.76 14.16 -18.33
C GLY A 166 9.57 13.39 -17.29
N GLY A 167 10.73 13.93 -16.99
CA GLY A 167 11.67 13.35 -16.03
C GLY A 167 11.20 13.37 -14.58
N ASN A 168 10.11 14.03 -14.25
CA ASN A 168 9.52 13.99 -12.92
C ASN A 168 8.70 12.71 -12.64
N LEU A 169 8.41 11.86 -13.64
CA LEU A 169 7.78 10.57 -13.42
C LEU A 169 8.84 9.49 -13.14
N ARG A 170 8.70 8.81 -12.01
CA ARG A 170 9.52 7.67 -11.58
C ARG A 170 8.63 6.47 -11.28
N ILE A 171 9.09 5.28 -11.61
CA ILE A 171 8.31 4.06 -11.41
C ILE A 171 9.19 3.02 -10.71
N VAL A 172 8.74 2.54 -9.56
CA VAL A 172 9.27 1.36 -8.89
C VAL A 172 8.36 0.19 -9.25
N LEU A 173 8.81 -0.67 -10.14
CA LEU A 173 8.09 -1.83 -10.63
C LEU A 173 8.49 -3.07 -9.82
N LEU A 174 7.56 -3.59 -9.05
CA LEU A 174 7.70 -4.80 -8.24
C LEU A 174 7.30 -6.01 -9.10
N ASN A 175 8.29 -6.72 -9.66
CA ASN A 175 8.05 -7.84 -10.57
C ASN A 175 8.41 -9.17 -9.91
N ASN A 176 7.39 -9.91 -9.46
CA ASN A 176 7.51 -11.29 -8.97
C ASN A 176 6.85 -12.30 -9.89
N LYS A 177 6.62 -11.90 -11.14
CA LYS A 177 6.09 -12.72 -12.23
C LYS A 177 4.64 -13.15 -12.06
N GLY A 178 3.81 -12.37 -11.39
CA GLY A 178 2.37 -12.64 -11.29
C GLY A 178 1.68 -12.13 -10.05
N GLY A 179 0.45 -12.58 -9.84
CA GLY A 179 -0.39 -12.19 -8.71
C GLY A 179 -0.03 -12.92 -7.41
N GLY A 180 0.97 -12.45 -6.68
CA GLY A 180 1.47 -13.06 -5.44
C GLY A 180 0.41 -13.21 -4.35
N ILE A 181 -0.53 -12.27 -4.24
CA ILE A 181 -1.58 -12.27 -3.22
C ILE A 181 -2.46 -13.53 -3.25
N PHE A 182 -2.69 -14.10 -4.44
CA PHE A 182 -3.53 -15.29 -4.57
C PHE A 182 -2.89 -16.55 -3.98
N ARG A 183 -1.57 -16.58 -3.85
CA ARG A 183 -0.84 -17.70 -3.25
C ARG A 183 -1.07 -17.83 -1.74
N GLN A 184 -1.54 -16.76 -1.09
CA GLN A 184 -1.87 -16.75 0.35
C GLN A 184 -3.26 -17.36 0.64
N LEU A 185 -4.08 -17.60 -0.38
CA LEU A 185 -5.43 -18.13 -0.20
C LEU A 185 -5.40 -19.65 0.01
N LYS A 186 -5.81 -20.08 1.22
CA LYS A 186 -5.87 -21.51 1.57
C LYS A 186 -6.69 -22.31 0.56
N GLY A 187 -6.11 -23.40 0.05
CA GLY A 187 -6.75 -24.32 -0.87
C GLY A 187 -6.58 -23.98 -2.35
N LEU A 188 -6.15 -22.77 -2.68
CA LEU A 188 -5.88 -22.39 -4.06
C LEU A 188 -4.60 -23.01 -4.59
N ASP A 189 -3.64 -23.25 -3.71
CA ASP A 189 -2.38 -23.99 -3.96
C ASP A 189 -2.60 -25.38 -4.54
N LYS A 190 -3.75 -26.01 -4.23
CA LYS A 190 -4.14 -27.34 -4.73
C LYS A 190 -4.77 -27.30 -6.12
N SER A 191 -5.08 -26.14 -6.65
CA SER A 191 -5.67 -26.00 -7.98
C SER A 191 -4.60 -26.18 -9.07
N PRO A 192 -4.80 -27.09 -10.05
CA PRO A 192 -3.84 -27.27 -11.14
C PRO A 192 -3.72 -26.05 -12.06
N VAL A 193 -4.64 -25.10 -11.94
CA VAL A 193 -4.67 -23.88 -12.76
C VAL A 193 -4.24 -22.63 -12.00
N ALA A 194 -3.85 -22.78 -10.72
CA ALA A 194 -3.51 -21.65 -9.85
C ALA A 194 -2.44 -20.73 -10.47
N ASN A 195 -1.33 -21.29 -10.92
CA ASN A 195 -0.25 -20.49 -11.52
C ASN A 195 -0.65 -19.85 -12.86
N SER A 196 -1.27 -20.62 -13.76
CA SER A 196 -1.48 -20.18 -15.14
C SER A 196 -2.62 -19.17 -15.27
N PHE A 197 -3.69 -19.31 -14.48
CA PHE A 197 -4.90 -18.50 -14.66
C PHE A 197 -5.22 -17.61 -13.47
N VAL A 198 -4.95 -18.04 -12.25
CA VAL A 198 -5.28 -17.24 -11.06
C VAL A 198 -4.16 -16.25 -10.75
N SER A 199 -2.92 -16.73 -10.63
CA SER A 199 -1.76 -15.86 -10.43
C SER A 199 -1.25 -15.23 -11.72
N ALA A 200 -1.76 -15.64 -12.88
CA ALA A 200 -1.39 -15.12 -14.20
C ALA A 200 0.14 -15.03 -14.39
N HIS A 201 0.84 -16.14 -14.07
CA HIS A 201 2.30 -16.21 -14.14
C HIS A 201 2.82 -15.84 -15.53
N HIS A 202 3.89 -15.03 -15.59
CA HIS A 202 4.51 -14.54 -16.83
C HIS A 202 6.03 -14.41 -16.69
N GLU A 203 6.72 -14.26 -17.83
CA GLU A 203 8.16 -13.96 -17.92
C GLU A 203 8.43 -12.58 -18.55
N THR A 204 7.42 -11.70 -18.54
CA THR A 204 7.50 -10.39 -19.18
C THR A 204 8.31 -9.42 -18.32
N THR A 205 9.08 -8.53 -19.00
CA THR A 205 9.84 -7.44 -18.38
C THR A 205 9.49 -6.10 -18.99
N ALA A 206 9.68 -5.02 -18.26
CA ALA A 206 9.42 -3.66 -18.74
C ALA A 206 10.49 -3.13 -19.71
N GLN A 207 11.63 -3.81 -19.86
CA GLN A 207 12.77 -3.33 -20.63
C GLN A 207 12.41 -2.98 -22.09
N GLY A 208 11.61 -3.85 -22.75
CA GLY A 208 11.20 -3.62 -24.14
C GLY A 208 10.34 -2.37 -24.29
N ILE A 209 9.40 -2.18 -23.38
CA ILE A 209 8.49 -1.02 -23.34
C ILE A 209 9.29 0.27 -23.08
N CYS A 210 10.21 0.25 -22.13
CA CYS A 210 11.07 1.37 -21.81
C CYS A 210 11.95 1.76 -23.02
N THR A 211 12.57 0.79 -23.68
CA THR A 211 13.40 1.03 -24.87
C THR A 211 12.59 1.63 -26.02
N GLN A 212 11.37 1.12 -26.26
CA GLN A 212 10.51 1.59 -27.33
C GLN A 212 10.02 3.03 -27.14
N ASN A 213 9.84 3.46 -25.89
CA ASN A 213 9.25 4.76 -25.54
C ASN A 213 10.29 5.75 -24.99
N ASP A 214 11.58 5.49 -25.14
CA ASP A 214 12.69 6.32 -24.65
C ASP A 214 12.62 6.61 -23.14
N ILE A 215 12.31 5.60 -22.34
CA ILE A 215 12.21 5.64 -20.90
C ILE A 215 13.49 5.09 -20.28
N GLY A 216 14.04 5.75 -19.27
CA GLY A 216 15.18 5.24 -18.52
C GLY A 216 14.83 3.93 -17.83
N TYR A 217 15.70 2.92 -17.93
CA TYR A 217 15.46 1.61 -17.36
C TYR A 217 16.62 1.14 -16.49
N ILE A 218 16.29 0.70 -15.29
CA ILE A 218 17.20 0.06 -14.33
C ILE A 218 16.57 -1.27 -13.93
N SER A 219 17.35 -2.33 -13.83
CA SER A 219 16.91 -3.61 -13.29
C SER A 219 17.67 -3.94 -12.01
N ALA A 220 17.00 -4.60 -11.06
CA ALA A 220 17.57 -5.06 -9.82
C ALA A 220 17.11 -6.49 -9.51
N LYS A 221 18.03 -7.36 -9.12
CA LYS A 221 17.80 -8.79 -8.86
C LYS A 221 18.31 -9.23 -7.50
N ASP A 222 18.92 -8.34 -6.76
CA ASP A 222 19.38 -8.54 -5.40
C ASP A 222 19.27 -7.26 -4.59
N MET A 223 19.53 -7.37 -3.28
CA MET A 223 19.42 -6.27 -2.33
C MET A 223 20.30 -5.07 -2.70
N ASN A 224 21.55 -5.31 -3.11
CA ASN A 224 22.49 -4.24 -3.43
C ASN A 224 22.10 -3.51 -4.73
N GLU A 225 21.70 -4.24 -5.77
CA GLU A 225 21.21 -3.65 -7.01
C GLU A 225 19.93 -2.83 -6.77
N MET A 226 19.03 -3.32 -5.92
CA MET A 226 17.80 -2.64 -5.55
C MET A 226 18.08 -1.32 -4.81
N GLN A 227 18.96 -1.33 -3.81
CA GLN A 227 19.35 -0.14 -3.06
C GLN A 227 19.98 0.92 -3.96
N ILE A 228 20.94 0.53 -4.80
CA ILE A 228 21.57 1.43 -5.79
C ILE A 228 20.52 1.95 -6.79
N GLY A 229 19.62 1.07 -7.24
CA GLY A 229 18.55 1.40 -8.16
C GLY A 229 17.59 2.45 -7.59
N ILE A 230 17.15 2.30 -6.35
CA ILE A 230 16.27 3.26 -5.67
C ILE A 230 16.94 4.63 -5.52
N VAL A 231 18.17 4.67 -5.00
CA VAL A 231 18.90 5.94 -4.88
C VAL A 231 19.06 6.60 -6.25
N THR A 232 19.44 5.83 -7.28
CA THR A 232 19.57 6.34 -8.65
C THR A 232 18.25 6.86 -9.20
N LEU A 233 17.15 6.13 -8.98
CA LEU A 233 15.81 6.52 -9.43
C LEU A 233 15.37 7.85 -8.82
N LEU A 234 15.65 8.06 -7.53
CA LEU A 234 15.22 9.24 -6.79
C LEU A 234 16.10 10.46 -7.03
N THR A 235 17.41 10.27 -7.24
CA THR A 235 18.37 11.39 -7.28
C THR A 235 18.86 11.77 -8.67
N ARG A 236 18.71 10.88 -9.67
CA ARG A 236 19.23 11.15 -11.00
C ARG A 236 18.38 12.18 -11.73
N GLU A 237 19.00 13.30 -12.13
CA GLU A 237 18.40 14.27 -13.02
C GLU A 237 18.24 13.68 -14.45
N THR A 238 17.07 13.84 -15.02
CA THR A 238 16.75 13.40 -16.36
C THR A 238 15.49 14.12 -16.87
N ASP A 239 15.41 14.35 -18.15
CA ASP A 239 14.27 14.96 -18.85
C ASP A 239 13.22 13.92 -19.29
N ARG A 240 13.49 12.63 -19.09
CA ARG A 240 12.60 11.51 -19.44
C ARG A 240 12.22 10.67 -18.21
N PRO A 241 11.07 9.99 -18.25
CA PRO A 241 10.67 9.09 -17.18
C PRO A 241 11.70 7.99 -16.92
N MET A 242 11.69 7.41 -15.72
CA MET A 242 12.56 6.27 -15.39
C MET A 242 11.77 5.16 -14.70
N VAL A 243 12.13 3.92 -15.01
CA VAL A 243 11.63 2.70 -14.37
C VAL A 243 12.78 1.96 -13.70
N LEU A 244 12.61 1.63 -12.44
CA LEU A 244 13.37 0.62 -11.72
C LEU A 244 12.51 -0.63 -11.63
N GLU A 245 12.90 -1.70 -12.31
CA GLU A 245 12.24 -3.01 -12.23
C GLU A 245 13.00 -3.91 -11.26
N VAL A 246 12.36 -4.23 -10.14
CA VAL A 246 12.90 -5.10 -9.08
C VAL A 246 12.32 -6.49 -9.23
N PHE A 247 13.18 -7.45 -9.56
CA PHE A 247 12.79 -8.85 -9.74
C PHE A 247 12.90 -9.58 -8.41
N THR A 248 11.76 -9.93 -7.81
CA THR A 248 11.69 -10.70 -6.59
C THR A 248 11.14 -12.11 -6.85
N ASP A 249 11.24 -12.98 -5.85
CA ASP A 249 10.61 -14.29 -5.88
C ASP A 249 9.30 -14.28 -5.09
N ALA A 250 8.23 -14.82 -5.66
CA ALA A 250 6.91 -14.76 -5.06
C ALA A 250 6.80 -15.60 -3.75
N GLU A 251 7.63 -16.64 -3.57
CA GLU A 251 7.64 -17.44 -2.35
C GLU A 251 8.41 -16.70 -1.25
N GLU A 252 9.53 -16.05 -1.61
CA GLU A 252 10.28 -15.19 -0.68
C GLU A 252 9.47 -13.95 -0.28
N ASP A 253 8.69 -13.34 -1.19
CA ASP A 253 7.77 -12.24 -0.87
C ASP A 253 6.71 -12.68 0.17
N MET A 254 6.12 -13.87 -0.01
CA MET A 254 5.15 -14.42 0.95
C MET A 254 5.79 -14.71 2.30
N LYS A 255 7.01 -15.26 2.29
CA LYS A 255 7.74 -15.57 3.51
C LYS A 255 8.10 -14.31 4.28
N ALA A 256 8.61 -13.26 3.61
CA ALA A 256 8.91 -11.98 4.25
C ALA A 256 7.67 -11.38 4.94
N MET A 257 6.51 -11.45 4.30
CA MET A 257 5.25 -10.98 4.89
C MET A 257 4.82 -11.84 6.09
N ALA A 258 4.95 -13.16 5.99
CA ALA A 258 4.61 -14.06 7.09
C ALA A 258 5.53 -13.87 8.30
N ASP A 259 6.83 -13.76 8.06
CA ASP A 259 7.84 -13.52 9.10
C ASP A 259 7.63 -12.15 9.78
N TYR A 260 7.24 -11.13 9.00
CA TYR A 260 6.85 -9.83 9.53
C TYR A 260 5.69 -9.95 10.53
N PHE A 261 4.60 -10.62 10.17
CA PHE A 261 3.47 -10.80 11.11
C PHE A 261 3.84 -11.61 12.34
N VAL A 262 4.75 -12.59 12.20
CA VAL A 262 5.27 -13.34 13.35
C VAL A 262 6.12 -12.44 14.24
N SER A 263 6.89 -11.52 13.69
CA SER A 263 7.72 -10.59 14.47
C SER A 263 6.92 -9.61 15.33
N LEU A 264 5.66 -9.34 14.96
CA LEU A 264 4.77 -8.46 15.73
C LEU A 264 4.19 -9.13 16.98
N THR A 265 4.22 -10.47 17.08
CA THR A 265 3.70 -11.22 18.22
C THR A 265 4.80 -11.55 19.21
#